data_e7ff8bbfb6d38f272058c21763a6dd22
#
_entry.id   e7ff8bbfb6d38f272058c21763a6dd22
#
_cell.length_a   1.000
_cell.length_b   1.000
_cell.length_c   1.000
_cell.angle_alpha   90.00
_cell.angle_beta   90.00
_cell.angle_gamma   90.00
#
_symmetry.space_group_name_H-M   'P 1'
#
loop_
_entity.id
_entity.type
_entity.pdbx_description
1 polymer ?
#
loop_
_entity_poly.entity_id
_entity_poly.type
_entity_poly.pdbx_seq_one_letter_code
_entity_poly.pdbx_strand_id
1 'polypeptide(L)'
;MDTVRLISVARIMKLSRMLLTWAYLGLAATSMTVSAASNNASGERHATKSSITVTIDAFQFQPDKIRIKRGQSVIFINKDEVPHTVTPGKNAHFVPSGIIKGGEQHEVLFESVGVQDYSCDFHPSMHGRVIVN
;
A
#
# COMPACT_ATOMS: atom_id res chain seq x y z
N MET A 1 -13.05 29.67 -44.06
CA MET A 1 -12.81 30.77 -43.09
C MET A 1 -13.00 30.20 -41.71
N ASP A 2 -12.04 29.87 -40.84
CA ASP A 2 -10.62 30.21 -40.72
C ASP A 2 -9.93 29.05 -40.00
N THR A 3 -8.98 28.61 -40.55
CA THR A 3 -7.58 28.29 -40.32
C THR A 3 -7.17 28.23 -38.85
N VAL A 4 -6.95 27.05 -38.42
CA VAL A 4 -6.40 26.69 -37.12
C VAL A 4 -4.92 26.52 -37.14
N ARG A 5 -4.26 27.05 -36.16
CA ARG A 5 -2.81 26.97 -35.94
C ARG A 5 -2.48 25.72 -35.12
N LEU A 6 -1.88 24.74 -35.77
CA LEU A 6 -1.00 23.75 -35.18
C LEU A 6 0.26 24.43 -34.64
N ILE A 7 0.45 24.42 -33.33
CA ILE A 7 1.75 24.80 -32.73
C ILE A 7 2.48 23.53 -32.36
N SER A 8 3.39 23.18 -33.25
CA SER A 8 4.45 22.20 -33.02
C SER A 8 5.47 22.79 -32.06
N VAL A 9 5.69 22.16 -30.93
CA VAL A 9 6.80 22.48 -30.04
C VAL A 9 7.79 21.33 -30.04
N ALA A 10 8.51 21.26 -31.15
CA ALA A 10 9.78 20.58 -31.22
C ALA A 10 10.89 21.64 -31.09
N ARG A 11 11.57 21.68 -29.98
CA ARG A 11 12.85 22.37 -29.74
C ARG A 11 13.30 22.03 -28.33
N ILE A 12 14.50 21.62 -28.00
CA ILE A 12 15.81 21.68 -28.59
C ILE A 12 16.70 20.79 -27.74
N MET A 13 17.27 19.79 -28.33
CA MET A 13 18.49 19.18 -27.81
C MET A 13 19.64 20.10 -28.11
N LYS A 14 20.30 20.63 -27.13
CA LYS A 14 21.61 21.26 -27.29
C LYS A 14 22.66 20.46 -26.54
N LEU A 15 23.40 19.69 -27.30
CA LEU A 15 24.69 19.17 -26.88
C LEU A 15 25.61 20.34 -26.57
N SER A 16 26.26 20.32 -25.46
CA SER A 16 27.46 21.09 -25.23
C SER A 16 28.55 20.17 -24.71
N ARG A 17 29.36 19.72 -25.64
CA ARG A 17 30.67 19.11 -25.39
C ARG A 17 31.59 20.23 -24.91
N MET A 18 32.13 20.06 -23.75
CA MET A 18 33.30 20.86 -23.35
C MET A 18 34.35 19.93 -22.73
N LEU A 19 35.30 19.58 -23.59
CA LEU A 19 36.56 18.95 -23.23
C LEU A 19 37.39 19.97 -22.47
N LEU A 20 37.84 19.63 -21.30
CA LEU A 20 38.98 20.30 -20.68
C LEU A 20 39.83 19.25 -19.96
N THR A 21 40.88 18.89 -20.66
CA THR A 21 42.04 18.17 -20.15
C THR A 21 42.81 19.07 -19.18
N TRP A 22 43.00 18.57 -17.96
CA TRP A 22 44.09 19.07 -17.10
C TRP A 22 44.80 17.88 -16.48
N ALA A 23 45.99 17.67 -17.02
CA ALA A 23 46.97 16.81 -16.41
C ALA A 23 47.64 17.56 -15.24
N TYR A 24 47.58 16.99 -14.07
CA TYR A 24 48.55 17.34 -13.00
C TYR A 24 49.05 16.06 -12.34
N LEU A 25 50.31 15.85 -12.62
CA LEU A 25 51.22 14.93 -11.96
C LEU A 25 51.51 15.44 -10.54
N GLY A 26 51.20 14.67 -9.53
CA GLY A 26 51.50 15.01 -8.13
C GLY A 26 51.51 13.79 -7.26
N LEU A 27 52.69 13.19 -7.14
CA LEU A 27 53.04 12.08 -6.25
C LEU A 27 53.09 12.58 -4.80
N ALA A 28 52.15 12.16 -3.96
CA ALA A 28 52.30 12.23 -2.51
C ALA A 28 51.57 11.06 -1.88
N ALA A 29 52.34 10.08 -1.46
CA ALA A 29 51.87 8.96 -0.62
C ALA A 29 51.62 9.49 0.80
N THR A 30 50.37 9.63 1.17
CA THR A 30 49.95 9.72 2.56
C THR A 30 49.01 8.56 2.87
N SER A 31 49.53 7.65 3.68
CA SER A 31 48.80 6.55 4.28
C SER A 31 47.69 7.10 5.19
N MET A 32 46.46 7.14 4.67
CA MET A 32 45.29 7.35 5.50
C MET A 32 44.78 6.02 6.03
N THR A 33 44.94 5.86 7.33
CA THR A 33 44.27 4.83 8.10
C THR A 33 42.75 5.00 7.91
N VAL A 34 42.12 4.06 7.20
CA VAL A 34 40.67 3.97 7.11
C VAL A 34 40.17 3.51 8.46
N SER A 35 39.73 4.45 9.26
CA SER A 35 38.92 4.18 10.44
C SER A 35 37.58 3.64 9.91
N ALA A 36 37.34 2.35 10.11
CA ALA A 36 36.07 1.73 9.83
C ALA A 36 35.01 2.35 10.77
N ALA A 37 34.34 3.37 10.28
CA ALA A 37 33.13 3.84 10.90
C ALA A 37 32.10 2.73 10.77
N SER A 38 31.87 2.03 11.86
CA SER A 38 30.77 1.10 12.05
C SER A 38 29.46 1.89 11.86
N ASN A 39 28.95 1.91 10.64
CA ASN A 39 27.61 2.36 10.40
C ASN A 39 26.66 1.33 11.01
N ASN A 40 26.31 1.53 12.27
CA ASN A 40 25.08 1.00 12.83
C ASN A 40 23.94 1.64 12.07
N ALA A 41 23.66 1.12 10.88
CA ALA A 41 22.36 1.26 10.26
C ALA A 41 21.40 0.59 11.25
N SER A 42 20.76 1.43 12.07
CA SER A 42 19.55 1.06 12.79
C SER A 42 18.58 0.58 11.73
N GLY A 43 18.61 -0.72 11.47
CA GLY A 43 17.61 -1.35 10.66
C GLY A 43 16.27 -1.07 11.34
N GLU A 44 15.53 -0.11 10.83
CA GLU A 44 14.11 -0.09 11.04
C GLU A 44 13.63 -1.47 10.63
N ARG A 45 13.43 -2.31 11.62
CA ARG A 45 12.67 -3.53 11.44
C ARG A 45 11.29 -3.06 11.04
N HIS A 46 11.11 -2.92 9.75
CA HIS A 46 9.79 -2.95 9.17
C HIS A 46 9.20 -4.27 9.62
N ALA A 47 8.54 -4.23 10.78
CA ALA A 47 7.78 -5.37 11.27
C ALA A 47 6.87 -5.72 10.11
N THR A 48 7.13 -6.85 9.47
CA THR A 48 6.29 -7.40 8.43
C THR A 48 4.93 -7.53 9.08
N LYS A 49 4.08 -6.53 8.88
CA LYS A 49 2.71 -6.50 9.38
C LYS A 49 2.04 -7.66 8.71
N SER A 50 1.95 -8.79 9.42
CA SER A 50 1.30 -9.99 8.92
C SER A 50 -0.13 -9.59 8.59
N SER A 51 -0.40 -9.32 7.33
CA SER A 51 -1.73 -9.00 6.84
C SER A 51 -2.56 -10.27 6.80
N ILE A 52 -3.72 -10.21 7.41
CA ILE A 52 -4.70 -11.28 7.39
C ILE A 52 -5.65 -10.98 6.24
N THR A 53 -5.96 -11.99 5.43
CA THR A 53 -6.82 -11.82 4.27
C THR A 53 -8.15 -12.51 4.49
N VAL A 54 -9.24 -11.83 4.12
CA VAL A 54 -10.58 -12.38 3.97
C VAL A 54 -10.97 -12.24 2.49
N THR A 55 -11.31 -13.35 1.87
CA THR A 55 -11.78 -13.38 0.49
C THR A 55 -13.30 -13.20 0.47
N ILE A 56 -13.81 -12.39 -0.43
CA ILE A 56 -15.21 -12.30 -0.78
C ILE A 56 -15.38 -13.14 -2.05
N ASP A 57 -16.12 -14.25 -1.94
CA ASP A 57 -16.29 -15.19 -3.04
C ASP A 57 -17.62 -15.93 -2.87
N ALA A 58 -18.34 -16.11 -3.96
CA ALA A 58 -19.67 -16.71 -4.00
C ALA A 58 -20.63 -16.08 -2.99
N PHE A 59 -20.64 -14.75 -2.87
CA PHE A 59 -21.46 -13.97 -1.93
C PHE A 59 -21.23 -14.34 -0.46
N GLN A 60 -19.99 -14.66 -0.10
CA GLN A 60 -19.59 -15.01 1.27
C GLN A 60 -18.25 -14.38 1.62
N PHE A 61 -18.05 -14.07 2.90
CA PHE A 61 -16.74 -13.74 3.46
C PHE A 61 -16.03 -15.03 3.88
N GLN A 62 -14.81 -15.26 3.42
CA GLN A 62 -14.05 -16.48 3.65
C GLN A 62 -12.63 -16.19 4.17
N PRO A 63 -12.30 -16.56 5.39
CA PRO A 63 -13.21 -17.13 6.41
C PRO A 63 -14.20 -16.09 6.96
N ASP A 64 -15.35 -16.55 7.41
CA ASP A 64 -16.41 -15.72 8.01
C ASP A 64 -16.05 -15.20 9.41
N LYS A 65 -15.09 -15.86 10.10
CA LYS A 65 -14.61 -15.48 11.43
C LYS A 65 -13.09 -15.54 11.52
N ILE A 66 -12.48 -14.46 11.99
CA ILE A 66 -11.05 -14.36 12.24
C ILE A 66 -10.76 -13.79 13.63
N ARG A 67 -9.53 -14.05 14.12
CA ARG A 67 -8.98 -13.43 15.34
C ARG A 67 -7.72 -12.66 14.98
N ILE A 68 -7.62 -11.43 15.49
CA ILE A 68 -6.49 -10.56 15.25
C ILE A 68 -6.09 -9.84 16.54
N LYS A 69 -4.94 -9.19 16.53
CA LYS A 69 -4.52 -8.27 17.59
C LYS A 69 -4.98 -6.85 17.26
N ARG A 70 -5.21 -6.06 18.30
CA ARG A 70 -5.48 -4.63 18.15
C ARG A 70 -4.42 -3.95 17.26
N GLY A 71 -4.87 -3.09 16.36
CA GLY A 71 -4.00 -2.36 15.44
C GLY A 71 -3.55 -3.17 14.22
N GLN A 72 -4.02 -4.40 14.05
CA GLN A 72 -3.82 -5.14 12.81
C GLN A 72 -4.87 -4.76 11.77
N SER A 73 -4.48 -4.87 10.51
CA SER A 73 -5.36 -4.69 9.37
C SER A 73 -5.75 -6.04 8.77
N VAL A 74 -6.93 -6.06 8.17
CA VAL A 74 -7.46 -7.16 7.37
C VAL A 74 -7.64 -6.68 5.94
N ILE A 75 -7.13 -7.45 4.99
CA ILE A 75 -7.31 -7.21 3.57
C ILE A 75 -8.51 -8.01 3.09
N PHE A 76 -9.53 -7.32 2.60
CA PHE A 76 -10.69 -7.92 1.96
C PHE A 76 -10.48 -7.92 0.45
N ILE A 77 -10.51 -9.09 -0.18
CA ILE A 77 -10.31 -9.27 -1.62
C ILE A 77 -11.64 -9.74 -2.24
N ASN A 78 -12.20 -8.93 -3.12
CA ASN A 78 -13.42 -9.29 -3.83
C ASN A 78 -13.10 -10.12 -5.09
N LYS A 79 -13.47 -11.38 -5.08
CA LYS A 79 -13.34 -12.29 -6.22
C LYS A 79 -14.63 -12.46 -7.03
N ASP A 80 -15.76 -11.97 -6.50
CA ASP A 80 -16.99 -11.91 -7.27
C ASP A 80 -16.91 -10.81 -8.35
N GLU A 81 -17.71 -10.91 -9.39
CA GLU A 81 -17.81 -9.88 -10.43
C GLU A 81 -18.62 -8.66 -9.98
N VAL A 82 -19.45 -8.83 -8.98
CA VAL A 82 -20.32 -7.78 -8.43
C VAL A 82 -19.65 -7.04 -7.26
N PRO A 83 -20.03 -5.78 -6.99
CA PRO A 83 -19.48 -5.02 -5.87
C PRO A 83 -20.01 -5.51 -4.52
N HIS A 84 -19.16 -5.40 -3.49
CA HIS A 84 -19.47 -5.67 -2.10
C HIS A 84 -19.01 -4.55 -1.19
N THR A 85 -19.42 -4.57 0.09
CA THR A 85 -18.92 -3.68 1.14
C THR A 85 -18.54 -4.48 2.38
N VAL A 86 -17.70 -3.89 3.24
CA VAL A 86 -17.45 -4.35 4.61
C VAL A 86 -17.93 -3.23 5.53
N THR A 87 -19.16 -3.36 6.00
CA THR A 87 -19.85 -2.33 6.76
C THR A 87 -20.00 -2.77 8.22
N PRO A 88 -19.55 -1.96 9.21
CA PRO A 88 -19.63 -2.32 10.62
C PRO A 88 -21.08 -2.48 11.09
N GLY A 89 -21.31 -3.53 11.86
CA GLY A 89 -22.55 -3.74 12.58
C GLY A 89 -22.72 -2.73 13.73
N LYS A 90 -23.89 -2.73 14.39
CA LYS A 90 -24.29 -1.75 15.40
C LYS A 90 -23.25 -1.52 16.51
N ASN A 91 -22.54 -2.57 16.94
CA ASN A 91 -21.56 -2.52 18.03
C ASN A 91 -20.11 -2.66 17.54
N ALA A 92 -19.87 -2.58 16.24
CA ALA A 92 -18.55 -2.61 15.66
C ALA A 92 -18.01 -1.19 15.44
N HIS A 93 -16.70 -1.03 15.64
CA HIS A 93 -16.03 0.28 15.62
C HIS A 93 -14.81 0.23 14.70
N PHE A 94 -15.04 0.33 13.39
CA PHE A 94 -14.01 0.48 12.38
C PHE A 94 -14.56 1.33 11.21
N VAL A 95 -13.67 1.82 10.37
CA VAL A 95 -14.07 2.60 9.18
C VAL A 95 -14.60 1.65 8.10
N PRO A 96 -15.81 1.86 7.57
CA PRO A 96 -16.34 1.03 6.48
C PRO A 96 -15.41 1.02 5.26
N SER A 97 -15.38 -0.09 4.54
CA SER A 97 -14.57 -0.19 3.31
C SER A 97 -15.05 0.72 2.17
N GLY A 98 -16.30 1.13 2.19
CA GLY A 98 -16.96 1.60 0.98
C GLY A 98 -17.15 0.46 -0.03
N ILE A 99 -17.28 0.80 -1.29
CA ILE A 99 -17.53 -0.16 -2.38
C ILE A 99 -16.21 -0.81 -2.80
N ILE A 100 -16.15 -2.13 -2.76
CA ILE A 100 -15.06 -2.97 -3.29
C ILE A 100 -15.59 -3.63 -4.55
N LYS A 101 -15.15 -3.19 -5.73
CA LYS A 101 -15.58 -3.74 -7.01
C LYS A 101 -14.99 -5.13 -7.24
N GLY A 102 -15.53 -5.86 -8.22
CA GLY A 102 -15.00 -7.15 -8.63
C GLY A 102 -13.51 -7.07 -8.99
N GLY A 103 -12.69 -7.96 -8.41
CA GLY A 103 -11.24 -7.98 -8.58
C GLY A 103 -10.46 -6.95 -7.73
N GLU A 104 -11.14 -6.03 -7.03
CA GLU A 104 -10.49 -5.07 -6.15
C GLU A 104 -10.27 -5.64 -4.74
N GLN A 105 -9.41 -4.96 -3.98
CA GLN A 105 -9.18 -5.24 -2.57
C GLN A 105 -9.23 -3.96 -1.74
N HIS A 106 -9.55 -4.10 -0.46
CA HIS A 106 -9.56 -3.00 0.50
C HIS A 106 -8.99 -3.43 1.84
N GLU A 107 -8.15 -2.59 2.45
CA GLU A 107 -7.57 -2.83 3.77
C GLU A 107 -8.37 -2.09 4.84
N VAL A 108 -8.82 -2.82 5.87
CA VAL A 108 -9.54 -2.27 7.02
C VAL A 108 -8.68 -2.44 8.28
N LEU A 109 -8.43 -1.33 8.97
CA LEU A 109 -7.71 -1.29 10.24
C LEU A 109 -8.68 -1.49 11.42
N PHE A 110 -8.30 -2.36 12.38
CA PHE A 110 -9.09 -2.65 13.57
C PHE A 110 -8.38 -2.17 14.84
N GLU A 111 -8.79 -1.02 15.36
CA GLU A 111 -8.22 -0.41 16.56
C GLU A 111 -9.02 -0.67 17.84
N SER A 112 -10.28 -1.07 17.72
CA SER A 112 -11.15 -1.35 18.85
C SER A 112 -11.15 -2.82 19.21
N VAL A 113 -10.85 -3.15 20.48
CA VAL A 113 -10.92 -4.53 20.99
C VAL A 113 -12.35 -5.03 21.10
N GLY A 114 -12.52 -6.34 21.04
CA GLY A 114 -13.80 -7.00 21.16
C GLY A 114 -14.32 -7.59 19.85
N VAL A 115 -15.61 -7.82 19.80
CA VAL A 115 -16.26 -8.41 18.63
C VAL A 115 -16.66 -7.33 17.65
N GLN A 116 -16.15 -7.42 16.43
CA GLN A 116 -16.42 -6.51 15.32
C GLN A 116 -17.21 -7.29 14.26
N ASP A 117 -18.54 -7.27 14.37
CA ASP A 117 -19.42 -7.86 13.36
C ASP A 117 -19.54 -6.92 12.16
N TYR A 118 -19.64 -7.49 10.96
CA TYR A 118 -19.81 -6.74 9.73
C TYR A 118 -20.70 -7.46 8.73
N SER A 119 -21.23 -6.71 7.78
CA SER A 119 -22.08 -7.23 6.70
C SER A 119 -21.80 -6.50 5.39
N CYS A 120 -22.37 -7.00 4.30
CA CYS A 120 -22.41 -6.30 3.02
C CYS A 120 -23.74 -5.53 2.91
N ASP A 121 -23.68 -4.25 2.52
CA ASP A 121 -24.88 -3.41 2.36
C ASP A 121 -25.75 -3.85 1.17
N PHE A 122 -25.13 -4.42 0.14
CA PHE A 122 -25.85 -4.89 -1.06
C PHE A 122 -26.49 -6.26 -0.88
N HIS A 123 -25.92 -7.09 0.01
CA HIS A 123 -26.30 -8.49 0.19
C HIS A 123 -26.48 -8.79 1.68
N PRO A 124 -27.68 -8.56 2.23
CA PRO A 124 -27.91 -8.63 3.68
C PRO A 124 -27.66 -10.00 4.33
N SER A 125 -27.58 -11.07 3.54
CA SER A 125 -27.21 -12.41 4.04
C SER A 125 -25.71 -12.60 4.27
N MET A 126 -24.86 -11.70 3.74
CA MET A 126 -23.42 -11.76 3.90
C MET A 126 -22.98 -11.15 5.22
N HIS A 127 -22.49 -11.97 6.13
CA HIS A 127 -22.00 -11.55 7.43
C HIS A 127 -20.60 -12.09 7.70
N GLY A 128 -19.84 -11.36 8.50
CA GLY A 128 -18.56 -11.82 9.00
C GLY A 128 -18.25 -11.24 10.38
N ARG A 129 -17.18 -11.74 11.00
CA ARG A 129 -16.79 -11.37 12.36
C ARG A 129 -15.28 -11.31 12.52
N VAL A 130 -14.78 -10.19 13.02
CA VAL A 130 -13.41 -10.04 13.50
C VAL A 130 -13.42 -9.99 15.02
N ILE A 131 -12.64 -10.86 15.68
CA ILE A 131 -12.42 -10.81 17.13
C ILE A 131 -11.06 -10.17 17.36
N VAL A 132 -11.07 -8.98 17.95
CA VAL A 132 -9.87 -8.19 18.23
C VAL A 132 -9.47 -8.35 19.69
N ASN A 133 -8.26 -8.85 19.95
CA ASN A 133 -7.69 -9.07 21.29
C ASN A 133 -6.69 -7.97 21.67
#